data_69c0add0dddde1cad2a5e15291d47063
#
_entry.id   69c0add0dddde1cad2a5e15291d47063
#
_cell.length_a   1.000
_cell.length_b   1.000
_cell.length_c   1.000
_cell.angle_alpha   90.00
_cell.angle_beta   90.00
_cell.angle_gamma   90.00
#
_symmetry.space_group_name_H-M   'P 1'
#
loop_
_entity.id
_entity.type
_entity.pdbx_description
1 polymer ?
#
loop_
_entity_poly.entity_id
_entity_poly.type
_entity_poly.pdbx_seq_one_letter_code
_entity_poly.pdbx_strand_id
1 'polypeptide(L)'
;FLVLLKEASGEDTLRSLLKAVRKKLKVELTQEKPDYEFSASIGISQYGKDGTDYETLFKIADGALYIAKEKGKDRFIVYDKEKHGHLLTEDGYSHKKTAGVDFMRPMDKVELSTNLMLKVFNGGMDVAEEVLMELMDKMNIHGMTIYKAPSMECWKTLGHYEKEPGTQLCLSEEKYLARFDEHHIHVINNTASIAVEYPQVYEHFKQNNIGSALQFSCMLNGQLWAVFEFDIFGVNRRKWCQDDISAIYSVVKAIADVYKKFYEQK
;
A
#
# COMPACT_ATOMS: atom_id res chain seq x y z
N PHE A 1 17.66 5.28 -10.41
CA PHE A 1 18.86 5.16 -11.29
C PHE A 1 18.44 5.32 -12.74
N LEU A 2 19.26 6.01 -13.55
CA LEU A 2 19.14 6.12 -14.99
C LEU A 2 20.37 5.46 -15.65
N VAL A 3 20.13 4.63 -16.65
CA VAL A 3 21.20 3.92 -17.38
C VAL A 3 21.01 4.12 -18.88
N LEU A 4 22.05 4.56 -19.57
CA LEU A 4 22.10 4.64 -21.01
C LEU A 4 22.86 3.43 -21.57
N LEU A 5 22.18 2.59 -22.34
CA LEU A 5 22.78 1.47 -23.04
C LEU A 5 23.08 1.90 -24.48
N LYS A 6 24.36 1.83 -24.85
CA LYS A 6 24.79 2.04 -26.24
C LYS A 6 24.80 0.70 -26.98
N GLU A 7 24.47 0.73 -28.29
CA GLU A 7 24.56 -0.42 -29.17
C GLU A 7 23.77 -1.67 -28.77
N ALA A 8 22.69 -1.51 -27.96
CA ALA A 8 21.79 -2.61 -27.60
C ALA A 8 20.89 -2.93 -28.82
N SER A 9 21.46 -3.56 -29.85
CA SER A 9 20.73 -3.94 -31.05
C SER A 9 19.97 -5.25 -30.87
N GLY A 10 18.66 -5.19 -31.13
CA GLY A 10 17.76 -6.35 -31.07
C GLY A 10 17.00 -6.50 -29.76
N GLU A 11 15.68 -6.73 -29.88
CA GLU A 11 14.78 -6.85 -28.73
C GLU A 11 15.14 -8.06 -27.84
N ASP A 12 15.53 -9.19 -28.44
CA ASP A 12 15.88 -10.41 -27.69
C ASP A 12 17.17 -10.22 -26.89
N THR A 13 18.17 -9.52 -27.46
CA THR A 13 19.43 -9.20 -26.75
C THR A 13 19.15 -8.28 -25.57
N LEU A 14 18.35 -7.25 -25.76
CA LEU A 14 17.94 -6.33 -24.69
C LEU A 14 17.19 -7.07 -23.60
N ARG A 15 16.21 -7.92 -23.93
CA ARG A 15 15.46 -8.71 -22.97
C ARG A 15 16.33 -9.68 -22.16
N SER A 16 17.29 -10.30 -22.83
CA SER A 16 18.25 -11.21 -22.17
C SER A 16 19.17 -10.47 -21.21
N LEU A 17 19.68 -9.31 -21.60
CA LEU A 17 20.48 -8.44 -20.75
C LEU A 17 19.69 -7.99 -19.50
N LEU A 18 18.45 -7.54 -19.67
CA LEU A 18 17.62 -7.06 -18.58
C LEU A 18 17.26 -8.17 -17.59
N LYS A 19 17.02 -9.39 -18.07
CA LYS A 19 16.85 -10.56 -17.20
C LYS A 19 18.11 -10.85 -16.39
N ALA A 20 19.29 -10.78 -17.03
CA ALA A 20 20.57 -11.01 -16.35
C ALA A 20 20.85 -9.92 -15.30
N VAL A 21 20.62 -8.64 -15.62
CA VAL A 21 20.81 -7.52 -14.69
C VAL A 21 19.91 -7.69 -13.46
N ARG A 22 18.61 -7.97 -13.65
CA ARG A 22 17.68 -8.18 -12.51
C ARG A 22 18.11 -9.34 -11.64
N LYS A 23 18.48 -10.48 -12.26
CA LYS A 23 18.96 -11.65 -11.52
C LYS A 23 20.21 -11.33 -10.72
N LYS A 24 21.18 -10.64 -11.31
CA LYS A 24 22.44 -10.27 -10.66
C LYS A 24 22.19 -9.30 -9.51
N LEU A 25 21.40 -8.26 -9.69
CA LEU A 25 21.03 -7.35 -8.61
C LEU A 25 20.36 -8.06 -7.43
N LYS A 26 19.40 -8.96 -7.72
CA LYS A 26 18.75 -9.74 -6.67
C LYS A 26 19.75 -10.57 -5.88
N VAL A 27 20.65 -11.28 -6.54
CA VAL A 27 21.65 -12.17 -5.91
C VAL A 27 22.62 -11.34 -5.04
N GLU A 28 23.22 -10.29 -5.60
CA GLU A 28 24.23 -9.49 -4.91
C GLU A 28 23.65 -8.76 -3.68
N LEU A 29 22.49 -8.13 -3.84
CA LEU A 29 21.86 -7.40 -2.74
C LEU A 29 21.36 -8.34 -1.63
N THR A 30 20.86 -9.54 -1.98
CA THR A 30 20.47 -10.55 -0.98
C THR A 30 21.67 -11.11 -0.23
N GLN A 31 22.84 -11.25 -0.88
CA GLN A 31 24.06 -11.66 -0.19
C GLN A 31 24.54 -10.64 0.85
N GLU A 32 24.41 -9.33 0.55
CA GLU A 32 24.78 -8.26 1.48
C GLU A 32 23.78 -8.08 2.64
N LYS A 33 22.51 -8.35 2.39
CA LYS A 33 21.40 -8.18 3.33
C LYS A 33 20.45 -9.38 3.26
N PRO A 34 20.79 -10.53 3.87
CA PRO A 34 20.03 -11.78 3.76
C PRO A 34 18.59 -11.69 4.27
N ASP A 35 18.34 -10.80 5.23
CA ASP A 35 17.02 -10.61 5.85
C ASP A 35 16.03 -9.82 4.96
N TYR A 36 16.49 -9.34 3.79
CA TYR A 36 15.67 -8.54 2.89
C TYR A 36 15.51 -9.22 1.52
N GLU A 37 14.29 -9.22 1.01
CA GLU A 37 14.02 -9.62 -0.37
C GLU A 37 14.11 -8.41 -1.30
N PHE A 38 15.15 -8.39 -2.14
CA PHE A 38 15.38 -7.32 -3.12
C PHE A 38 14.81 -7.67 -4.48
N SER A 39 14.21 -6.69 -5.14
CA SER A 39 13.76 -6.79 -6.52
C SER A 39 13.95 -5.47 -7.25
N ALA A 40 14.04 -5.54 -8.58
CA ALA A 40 14.17 -4.36 -9.43
C ALA A 40 13.05 -4.29 -10.47
N SER A 41 12.40 -3.13 -10.54
CA SER A 41 11.50 -2.77 -11.65
C SER A 41 12.26 -1.84 -12.60
N ILE A 42 12.13 -2.05 -13.92
CA ILE A 42 12.85 -1.32 -14.93
C ILE A 42 11.89 -0.90 -16.04
N GLY A 43 11.88 0.39 -16.38
CA GLY A 43 11.20 0.93 -17.56
C GLY A 43 12.23 1.29 -18.64
N ILE A 44 11.92 1.04 -19.90
CA ILE A 44 12.83 1.20 -21.03
C ILE A 44 12.15 1.92 -22.16
N SER A 45 12.81 2.93 -22.69
CA SER A 45 12.55 3.58 -23.98
C SER A 45 13.74 3.42 -24.92
N GLN A 46 13.48 3.48 -26.22
CA GLN A 46 14.48 3.26 -27.27
C GLN A 46 14.63 4.51 -28.12
N TYR A 47 15.86 5.01 -28.25
CA TYR A 47 16.19 6.13 -29.12
C TYR A 47 15.83 5.79 -30.57
N GLY A 48 15.23 6.76 -31.26
CA GLY A 48 14.82 6.63 -32.68
C GLY A 48 13.50 5.90 -32.89
N LYS A 49 13.06 5.07 -31.91
CA LYS A 49 11.76 4.39 -31.93
C LYS A 49 10.71 5.13 -31.09
N ASP A 50 11.10 5.51 -29.91
CA ASP A 50 10.18 6.08 -28.90
C ASP A 50 10.36 7.60 -28.75
N GLY A 51 11.49 8.13 -29.17
CA GLY A 51 11.85 9.55 -29.17
C GLY A 51 13.28 9.78 -29.61
N THR A 52 13.65 11.05 -29.82
CA THR A 52 15.00 11.45 -30.25
C THR A 52 15.67 12.43 -29.29
N ASP A 53 14.97 12.85 -28.24
CA ASP A 53 15.49 13.75 -27.22
C ASP A 53 15.38 13.11 -25.81
N TYR A 54 16.16 13.67 -24.90
CA TYR A 54 16.27 13.15 -23.55
C TYR A 54 14.94 13.21 -22.79
N GLU A 55 14.22 14.32 -22.89
CA GLU A 55 12.98 14.54 -22.09
C GLU A 55 11.90 13.55 -22.51
N THR A 56 11.71 13.37 -23.81
CA THR A 56 10.76 12.39 -24.36
C THR A 56 11.13 10.97 -23.94
N LEU A 57 12.40 10.58 -24.11
CA LEU A 57 12.85 9.24 -23.76
C LEU A 57 12.75 8.97 -22.24
N PHE A 58 13.12 9.94 -21.42
CA PHE A 58 13.00 9.84 -19.97
C PHE A 58 11.55 9.68 -19.53
N LYS A 59 10.65 10.53 -20.04
CA LYS A 59 9.21 10.48 -19.75
C LYS A 59 8.61 9.12 -20.13
N ILE A 60 8.97 8.58 -21.27
CA ILE A 60 8.49 7.28 -21.74
C ILE A 60 9.05 6.14 -20.88
N ALA A 61 10.34 6.16 -20.54
CA ALA A 61 10.96 5.16 -19.68
C ALA A 61 10.37 5.18 -18.27
N ASP A 62 10.08 6.37 -17.73
CA ASP A 62 9.45 6.52 -16.42
C ASP A 62 8.02 5.97 -16.44
N GLY A 63 7.23 6.26 -17.48
CA GLY A 63 5.91 5.66 -17.67
C GLY A 63 5.95 4.13 -17.78
N ALA A 64 6.94 3.58 -18.51
CA ALA A 64 7.14 2.14 -18.59
C ALA A 64 7.57 1.53 -17.23
N LEU A 65 8.39 2.24 -16.46
CA LEU A 65 8.76 1.86 -15.09
C LEU A 65 7.53 1.84 -14.17
N TYR A 66 6.65 2.83 -14.31
CA TYR A 66 5.41 2.87 -13.58
C TYR A 66 4.56 1.63 -13.89
N ILE A 67 4.34 1.29 -15.17
CA ILE A 67 3.64 0.07 -15.58
C ILE A 67 4.29 -1.20 -15.01
N ALA A 68 5.63 -1.26 -14.95
CA ALA A 68 6.33 -2.39 -14.33
C ALA A 68 6.01 -2.53 -12.85
N LYS A 69 5.88 -1.40 -12.14
CA LYS A 69 5.50 -1.38 -10.72
C LYS A 69 4.04 -1.79 -10.51
N GLU A 70 3.11 -1.27 -11.33
CA GLU A 70 1.69 -1.64 -11.28
C GLU A 70 1.45 -3.13 -11.53
N LYS A 71 2.13 -3.69 -12.52
CA LYS A 71 1.99 -5.12 -12.87
C LYS A 71 2.63 -6.07 -11.84
N GLY A 72 2.91 -5.60 -10.62
CA GLY A 72 3.39 -6.44 -9.50
C GLY A 72 4.89 -6.40 -9.29
N LYS A 73 5.57 -5.32 -9.72
CA LYS A 73 7.01 -5.08 -9.49
C LYS A 73 7.90 -6.23 -10.03
N ASP A 74 9.17 -6.25 -9.68
CA ASP A 74 10.15 -7.28 -10.05
C ASP A 74 10.09 -7.69 -11.54
N ARG A 75 10.03 -6.72 -12.43
CA ARG A 75 9.97 -6.91 -13.89
C ARG A 75 10.53 -5.74 -14.65
N PHE A 76 10.71 -5.92 -15.95
CA PHE A 76 10.99 -4.82 -16.85
C PHE A 76 9.87 -4.66 -17.88
N ILE A 77 9.65 -3.44 -18.30
CA ILE A 77 8.76 -3.07 -19.41
C ILE A 77 9.58 -2.33 -20.45
N VAL A 78 9.65 -2.89 -21.65
CA VAL A 78 10.09 -2.16 -22.84
C VAL A 78 8.86 -1.45 -23.39
N TYR A 79 8.94 -0.14 -23.55
CA TYR A 79 7.82 0.63 -24.06
C TYR A 79 7.40 0.12 -25.44
N ASP A 80 6.11 0.09 -25.67
CA ASP A 80 5.48 -0.28 -26.92
C ASP A 80 4.29 0.65 -27.12
N LYS A 81 4.31 1.46 -28.17
CA LYS A 81 3.31 2.51 -28.40
C LYS A 81 1.90 1.96 -28.54
N GLU A 82 1.74 0.79 -29.16
CA GLU A 82 0.43 0.17 -29.38
C GLU A 82 -0.19 -0.33 -28.06
N LYS A 83 0.67 -0.89 -27.17
CA LYS A 83 0.25 -1.47 -25.89
C LYS A 83 0.18 -0.46 -24.75
N HIS A 84 1.05 0.56 -24.79
CA HIS A 84 1.27 1.45 -23.66
C HIS A 84 0.98 2.91 -23.99
N GLY A 85 0.81 3.27 -25.27
CA GLY A 85 0.64 4.67 -25.70
C GLY A 85 -0.59 5.35 -25.11
N HIS A 86 -1.66 4.59 -24.88
CA HIS A 86 -2.89 5.12 -24.24
C HIS A 86 -2.72 5.44 -22.76
N LEU A 87 -1.62 5.00 -22.15
CA LEU A 87 -1.29 5.25 -20.75
C LEU A 87 -0.39 6.49 -20.57
N LEU A 88 0.15 7.05 -21.66
CA LEU A 88 0.99 8.23 -21.66
C LEU A 88 0.22 9.42 -22.24
N THR A 89 0.07 10.50 -21.48
CA THR A 89 -0.48 11.78 -21.95
C THR A 89 0.63 12.79 -22.19
N GLU A 90 0.30 13.94 -22.82
CA GLU A 90 1.24 15.04 -23.03
C GLU A 90 1.86 15.55 -21.73
N ASP A 91 1.13 15.49 -20.61
CA ASP A 91 1.57 15.91 -19.28
C ASP A 91 2.27 14.80 -18.47
N GLY A 92 2.45 13.61 -19.02
CA GLY A 92 3.01 12.46 -18.35
C GLY A 92 2.12 11.23 -18.43
N TYR A 93 2.22 10.35 -17.43
CA TYR A 93 1.39 9.16 -17.35
C TYR A 93 -0.07 9.54 -17.07
N SER A 94 -0.99 9.11 -17.93
CA SER A 94 -2.42 9.36 -17.72
C SER A 94 -2.95 8.49 -16.58
N HIS A 95 -3.35 9.11 -15.50
CA HIS A 95 -4.11 8.50 -14.41
C HIS A 95 -5.55 8.12 -14.84
N LYS A 96 -5.75 7.54 -16.03
CA LYS A 96 -7.02 6.87 -16.31
C LYS A 96 -7.09 5.65 -15.42
N LYS A 97 -8.03 5.70 -14.46
CA LYS A 97 -8.45 4.60 -13.60
C LYS A 97 -8.66 3.32 -14.44
N THR A 98 -7.58 2.58 -14.70
CA THR A 98 -7.67 1.15 -14.91
C THR A 98 -7.63 0.55 -13.51
N ALA A 99 -8.52 -0.37 -13.22
CA ALA A 99 -8.70 -1.01 -11.93
C ALA A 99 -7.38 -1.64 -11.42
N GLY A 100 -6.52 -0.83 -10.80
CA GLY A 100 -5.17 -1.19 -10.34
C GLY A 100 -4.50 0.04 -9.74
N VAL A 101 -4.56 0.10 -8.43
CA VAL A 101 -3.78 0.89 -7.47
C VAL A 101 -3.10 2.15 -8.04
N ASP A 102 -3.77 3.28 -7.88
CA ASP A 102 -3.20 4.61 -8.06
C ASP A 102 -2.14 4.83 -6.95
N PHE A 103 -0.87 4.71 -7.30
CA PHE A 103 0.21 4.95 -6.34
C PHE A 103 0.45 6.45 -6.23
N MET A 104 -0.15 7.07 -5.22
CA MET A 104 0.18 8.43 -4.83
C MET A 104 1.70 8.56 -4.62
N ARG A 105 2.28 9.67 -5.08
CA ARG A 105 3.67 9.99 -4.76
C ARG A 105 3.84 10.17 -3.25
N PRO A 106 5.01 9.90 -2.68
CA PRO A 106 5.26 10.10 -1.25
C PRO A 106 4.82 11.48 -0.74
N MET A 107 5.08 12.54 -1.51
CA MET A 107 4.71 13.92 -1.14
C MET A 107 3.19 14.13 -1.13
N ASP A 108 2.46 13.53 -2.08
CA ASP A 108 0.99 13.61 -2.12
C ASP A 108 0.37 12.91 -0.90
N LYS A 109 0.98 11.83 -0.40
CA LYS A 109 0.55 11.14 0.82
C LYS A 109 0.76 11.98 2.07
N VAL A 110 1.89 12.69 2.16
CA VAL A 110 2.16 13.64 3.25
C VAL A 110 1.13 14.77 3.24
N GLU A 111 0.86 15.34 2.07
CA GLU A 111 -0.14 16.40 1.91
C GLU A 111 -1.54 15.89 2.28
N LEU A 112 -1.94 14.73 1.75
CA LEU A 112 -3.23 14.10 2.09
C LEU A 112 -3.36 13.90 3.60
N SER A 113 -2.40 13.20 4.23
CA SER A 113 -2.47 12.90 5.65
C SER A 113 -2.52 14.16 6.51
N THR A 114 -1.75 15.19 6.15
CA THR A 114 -1.74 16.49 6.85
C THR A 114 -3.10 17.17 6.75
N ASN A 115 -3.71 17.22 5.57
CA ASN A 115 -5.02 17.82 5.36
C ASN A 115 -6.12 17.08 6.13
N LEU A 116 -6.08 15.74 6.12
CA LEU A 116 -7.03 14.91 6.85
C LEU A 116 -6.87 15.04 8.37
N MET A 117 -5.65 15.10 8.89
CA MET A 117 -5.39 15.39 10.31
C MET A 117 -5.96 16.75 10.71
N LEU A 118 -5.76 17.81 9.91
CA LEU A 118 -6.32 19.13 10.17
C LEU A 118 -7.85 19.12 10.17
N LYS A 119 -8.49 18.36 9.27
CA LYS A 119 -9.95 18.16 9.30
C LYS A 119 -10.39 17.54 10.64
N VAL A 120 -9.72 16.48 11.09
CA VAL A 120 -10.04 15.84 12.38
C VAL A 120 -9.86 16.79 13.56
N PHE A 121 -8.76 17.52 13.63
CA PHE A 121 -8.51 18.46 14.73
C PHE A 121 -9.52 19.62 14.78
N ASN A 122 -10.01 20.08 13.62
CA ASN A 122 -10.97 21.17 13.54
C ASN A 122 -12.43 20.69 13.71
N GLY A 123 -12.79 19.53 13.18
CA GLY A 123 -14.15 19.00 13.15
C GLY A 123 -14.47 17.98 14.24
N GLY A 124 -13.46 17.53 14.98
CA GLY A 124 -13.65 16.54 16.04
C GLY A 124 -14.04 15.15 15.52
N MET A 125 -14.77 14.40 16.33
CA MET A 125 -15.24 13.05 15.96
C MET A 125 -16.36 13.06 14.93
N ASP A 126 -17.04 14.17 14.76
CA ASP A 126 -18.17 14.29 13.82
C ASP A 126 -17.73 14.13 12.35
N VAL A 127 -16.48 14.44 12.05
CA VAL A 127 -15.90 14.30 10.70
C VAL A 127 -15.05 13.04 10.53
N ALA A 128 -14.87 12.22 11.56
CA ALA A 128 -13.94 11.09 11.55
C ALA A 128 -14.29 10.07 10.46
N GLU A 129 -15.58 9.78 10.27
CA GLU A 129 -16.04 8.85 9.23
C GLU A 129 -15.75 9.37 7.82
N GLU A 130 -16.07 10.64 7.55
CA GLU A 130 -15.78 11.29 6.28
C GLU A 130 -14.28 11.28 5.97
N VAL A 131 -13.46 11.59 6.95
CA VAL A 131 -12.00 11.57 6.84
C VAL A 131 -11.47 10.17 6.52
N LEU A 132 -12.00 9.14 7.19
CA LEU A 132 -11.61 7.75 6.92
C LEU A 132 -12.04 7.29 5.53
N MET A 133 -13.23 7.66 5.07
CA MET A 133 -13.69 7.38 3.72
C MET A 133 -12.83 8.07 2.66
N GLU A 134 -12.47 9.35 2.86
CA GLU A 134 -11.57 10.08 1.97
C GLU A 134 -10.17 9.45 1.93
N LEU A 135 -9.62 9.07 3.09
CA LEU A 135 -8.35 8.36 3.18
C LEU A 135 -8.38 7.04 2.39
N MET A 136 -9.44 6.25 2.55
CA MET A 136 -9.61 4.98 1.86
C MET A 136 -9.70 5.17 0.34
N ASP A 137 -10.52 6.13 -0.13
CA ASP A 137 -10.66 6.42 -1.56
C ASP A 137 -9.32 6.84 -2.16
N LYS A 138 -8.66 7.83 -1.57
CA LYS A 138 -7.40 8.37 -2.06
C LYS A 138 -6.24 7.36 -2.03
N MET A 139 -6.23 6.46 -1.05
CA MET A 139 -5.20 5.46 -0.92
C MET A 139 -5.59 4.10 -1.52
N ASN A 140 -6.75 4.02 -2.19
CA ASN A 140 -7.28 2.80 -2.78
C ASN A 140 -7.29 1.62 -1.78
N ILE A 141 -7.89 1.87 -0.62
CA ILE A 141 -8.15 0.90 0.43
C ILE A 141 -9.59 0.42 0.25
N HIS A 142 -9.82 -0.87 0.23
CA HIS A 142 -11.10 -1.45 -0.16
C HIS A 142 -12.10 -1.54 1.00
N GLY A 143 -11.60 -1.69 2.20
CA GLY A 143 -12.40 -1.76 3.40
C GLY A 143 -11.60 -1.39 4.65
N MET A 144 -12.32 -1.05 5.71
CA MET A 144 -11.75 -0.93 7.04
C MET A 144 -12.76 -1.32 8.11
N THR A 145 -12.24 -1.80 9.23
CA THR A 145 -13.03 -2.13 10.41
C THR A 145 -12.36 -1.57 11.65
N ILE A 146 -13.18 -1.06 12.57
CA ILE A 146 -12.73 -0.64 13.90
C ILE A 146 -13.30 -1.63 14.91
N TYR A 147 -12.41 -2.32 15.62
CA TYR A 147 -12.76 -3.21 16.73
C TYR A 147 -12.51 -2.51 18.04
N LYS A 148 -13.51 -2.50 18.94
CA LYS A 148 -13.45 -1.80 20.22
C LYS A 148 -13.10 -2.79 21.35
N ALA A 149 -12.05 -2.48 22.09
CA ALA A 149 -11.66 -3.25 23.26
C ALA A 149 -12.61 -3.00 24.47
N PRO A 150 -12.72 -3.94 25.43
CA PRO A 150 -12.00 -5.23 25.49
C PRO A 150 -12.66 -6.36 24.69
N SER A 151 -13.94 -6.25 24.33
CA SER A 151 -14.70 -7.32 23.65
C SER A 151 -14.26 -7.55 22.21
N MET A 152 -13.56 -6.60 21.61
CA MET A 152 -13.19 -6.57 20.18
C MET A 152 -14.40 -6.76 19.27
N GLU A 153 -15.53 -6.22 19.66
CA GLU A 153 -16.70 -6.12 18.81
C GLU A 153 -16.45 -5.12 17.69
N CYS A 154 -17.00 -5.42 16.51
CA CYS A 154 -17.00 -4.50 15.40
C CYS A 154 -17.81 -3.26 15.78
N TRP A 155 -17.12 -2.12 15.92
CA TRP A 155 -17.76 -0.84 16.21
C TRP A 155 -18.19 -0.11 14.93
N LYS A 156 -17.36 -0.17 13.90
CA LYS A 156 -17.60 0.50 12.61
C LYS A 156 -16.95 -0.26 11.48
N THR A 157 -17.66 -0.38 10.38
CA THR A 157 -17.15 -0.93 9.13
C THR A 157 -17.40 0.06 7.99
N LEU A 158 -16.39 0.27 7.15
CA LEU A 158 -16.47 1.05 5.93
C LEU A 158 -15.97 0.20 4.76
N GLY A 159 -16.56 0.39 3.57
CA GLY A 159 -16.23 -0.40 2.37
C GLY A 159 -17.21 -1.55 2.12
N HIS A 160 -16.83 -2.44 1.20
CA HIS A 160 -17.72 -3.51 0.71
C HIS A 160 -17.23 -4.88 1.17
N TYR A 161 -17.66 -5.30 2.34
CA TYR A 161 -17.41 -6.66 2.84
C TYR A 161 -18.47 -7.64 2.34
N GLU A 162 -18.08 -8.87 2.00
CA GLU A 162 -19.01 -9.94 1.66
C GLU A 162 -19.84 -10.37 2.86
N LYS A 163 -19.25 -10.29 4.05
CA LYS A 163 -19.93 -10.53 5.32
C LYS A 163 -19.57 -9.44 6.32
N GLU A 164 -20.54 -9.05 7.12
CA GLU A 164 -20.30 -8.16 8.25
C GLU A 164 -19.19 -8.72 9.15
N PRO A 165 -18.16 -7.95 9.48
CA PRO A 165 -17.15 -8.36 10.42
C PRO A 165 -17.79 -8.60 11.79
N GLY A 166 -17.59 -9.80 12.32
CA GLY A 166 -18.05 -10.14 13.67
C GLY A 166 -17.03 -9.73 14.73
N THR A 167 -17.20 -10.30 15.93
CA THR A 167 -16.23 -10.14 17.02
C THR A 167 -14.92 -10.84 16.67
N GLN A 168 -13.80 -10.12 16.78
CA GLN A 168 -12.44 -10.64 16.58
C GLN A 168 -11.75 -10.87 17.93
N LEU A 169 -12.25 -11.85 18.69
CA LEU A 169 -11.78 -12.11 20.06
C LEU A 169 -10.26 -12.27 20.18
N CYS A 170 -9.64 -12.95 19.22
CA CYS A 170 -8.20 -13.18 19.26
C CYS A 170 -7.36 -11.90 19.04
N LEU A 171 -7.94 -10.78 18.60
CA LEU A 171 -7.22 -9.52 18.50
C LEU A 171 -6.84 -8.93 19.87
N SER A 172 -7.52 -9.31 20.95
CA SER A 172 -7.18 -8.88 22.31
C SER A 172 -6.19 -9.81 23.01
N GLU A 173 -5.85 -10.95 22.44
CA GLU A 173 -4.90 -11.89 23.02
C GLU A 173 -3.49 -11.29 23.06
N GLU A 174 -2.79 -11.44 24.20
CA GLU A 174 -1.42 -10.94 24.38
C GLU A 174 -0.49 -11.43 23.28
N LYS A 175 -0.63 -12.72 22.90
CA LYS A 175 0.15 -13.33 21.80
C LYS A 175 -0.10 -12.64 20.46
N TYR A 176 -1.33 -12.22 20.17
CA TYR A 176 -1.63 -11.47 18.93
C TYR A 176 -1.11 -10.05 18.99
N LEU A 177 -1.31 -9.37 20.13
CA LEU A 177 -0.82 -8.02 20.35
C LEU A 177 0.71 -7.92 20.27
N ALA A 178 1.42 -8.98 20.63
CA ALA A 178 2.88 -9.07 20.49
C ALA A 178 3.37 -9.02 19.01
N ARG A 179 2.47 -9.13 18.04
CA ARG A 179 2.79 -8.95 16.60
C ARG A 179 2.83 -7.49 16.15
N PHE A 180 2.25 -6.61 16.95
CA PHE A 180 2.36 -5.18 16.69
C PHE A 180 3.77 -4.71 17.07
N ASP A 181 4.35 -3.85 16.25
CA ASP A 181 5.65 -3.27 16.51
C ASP A 181 5.62 -2.24 17.66
N GLU A 182 6.75 -1.61 17.94
CA GLU A 182 6.88 -0.57 18.98
C GLU A 182 6.00 0.67 18.73
N HIS A 183 5.51 0.85 17.50
CA HIS A 183 4.57 1.90 17.11
C HIS A 183 3.11 1.43 17.10
N HIS A 184 2.84 0.21 17.57
CA HIS A 184 1.51 -0.40 17.58
C HIS A 184 0.95 -0.68 16.18
N ILE A 185 1.81 -1.08 15.24
CA ILE A 185 1.48 -1.36 13.83
C ILE A 185 1.72 -2.84 13.55
N HIS A 186 0.76 -3.49 12.88
CA HIS A 186 0.91 -4.85 12.37
C HIS A 186 0.65 -4.87 10.86
N VAL A 187 1.66 -5.24 10.08
CA VAL A 187 1.62 -5.26 8.61
C VAL A 187 1.42 -6.68 8.12
N ILE A 188 0.30 -6.94 7.45
CA ILE A 188 -0.06 -8.24 6.89
C ILE A 188 -0.08 -8.13 5.36
N ASN A 189 1.07 -8.37 4.72
CA ASN A 189 1.16 -8.35 3.25
C ASN A 189 0.53 -9.58 2.58
N ASN A 190 0.27 -10.63 3.35
CA ASN A 190 -0.38 -11.85 2.91
C ASN A 190 -1.13 -12.48 4.08
N THR A 191 -2.45 -12.43 4.05
CA THR A 191 -3.30 -12.94 5.13
C THR A 191 -3.13 -14.44 5.37
N ALA A 192 -2.75 -15.22 4.36
CA ALA A 192 -2.46 -16.65 4.55
C ALA A 192 -1.26 -16.92 5.47
N SER A 193 -0.38 -15.95 5.70
CA SER A 193 0.79 -16.13 6.60
C SER A 193 0.43 -16.34 8.05
N ILE A 194 -0.76 -15.91 8.48
CA ILE A 194 -1.21 -16.05 9.87
C ILE A 194 -2.20 -17.21 10.09
N ALA A 195 -2.52 -17.99 9.03
CA ALA A 195 -3.56 -19.01 9.05
C ALA A 195 -3.33 -20.11 10.09
N VAL A 196 -2.08 -20.49 10.33
CA VAL A 196 -1.73 -21.56 11.28
C VAL A 196 -1.81 -21.07 12.72
N GLU A 197 -1.35 -19.86 12.96
CA GLU A 197 -1.23 -19.32 14.32
C GLU A 197 -2.53 -18.67 14.80
N TYR A 198 -3.27 -18.03 13.90
CA TYR A 198 -4.53 -17.32 14.18
C TYR A 198 -5.63 -17.72 13.19
N PRO A 199 -6.12 -18.95 13.25
CA PRO A 199 -7.07 -19.48 12.27
C PRO A 199 -8.39 -18.71 12.23
N GLN A 200 -8.84 -18.16 13.36
CA GLN A 200 -10.09 -17.37 13.42
C GLN A 200 -9.97 -16.03 12.69
N VAL A 201 -8.84 -15.32 12.86
CA VAL A 201 -8.56 -14.08 12.12
C VAL A 201 -8.41 -14.39 10.63
N TYR A 202 -7.71 -15.48 10.30
CA TYR A 202 -7.56 -15.89 8.91
C TYR A 202 -8.90 -16.28 8.26
N GLU A 203 -9.79 -16.95 8.99
CA GLU A 203 -11.12 -17.27 8.47
C GLU A 203 -11.95 -16.02 8.16
N HIS A 204 -11.87 -14.98 9.00
CA HIS A 204 -12.45 -13.66 8.69
C HIS A 204 -11.87 -13.09 7.39
N PHE A 205 -10.54 -13.08 7.23
CA PHE A 205 -9.90 -12.60 6.00
C PHE A 205 -10.34 -13.38 4.77
N LYS A 206 -10.42 -14.69 4.89
CA LYS A 206 -10.83 -15.57 3.81
C LYS A 206 -12.29 -15.37 3.41
N GLN A 207 -13.20 -15.24 4.38
CA GLN A 207 -14.64 -15.03 4.14
C GLN A 207 -14.92 -13.69 3.44
N ASN A 208 -14.10 -12.68 3.69
CA ASN A 208 -14.21 -11.35 3.11
C ASN A 208 -13.25 -11.13 1.94
N ASN A 209 -12.61 -12.19 1.44
CA ASN A 209 -11.67 -12.13 0.31
C ASN A 209 -10.53 -11.11 0.54
N ILE A 210 -10.05 -10.96 1.79
CA ILE A 210 -8.98 -10.03 2.16
C ILE A 210 -7.64 -10.67 1.88
N GLY A 211 -6.86 -10.07 0.97
CA GLY A 211 -5.54 -10.56 0.57
C GLY A 211 -4.39 -9.98 1.38
N SER A 212 -4.52 -8.74 1.84
CA SER A 212 -3.57 -8.06 2.73
C SER A 212 -4.30 -7.09 3.66
N ALA A 213 -3.77 -6.91 4.86
CA ALA A 213 -4.32 -6.01 5.87
C ALA A 213 -3.23 -5.17 6.54
N LEU A 214 -3.63 -4.01 7.07
CA LEU A 214 -2.80 -3.15 7.90
C LEU A 214 -3.58 -2.81 9.16
N GLN A 215 -3.01 -3.14 10.31
CA GLN A 215 -3.69 -2.95 11.59
C GLN A 215 -2.92 -1.98 12.48
N PHE A 216 -3.67 -1.17 13.24
CA PHE A 216 -3.15 -0.25 14.24
C PHE A 216 -3.85 -0.51 15.57
N SER A 217 -3.11 -0.84 16.62
CA SER A 217 -3.65 -0.91 17.98
C SER A 217 -3.53 0.46 18.64
N CYS A 218 -4.66 1.04 19.04
CA CYS A 218 -4.72 2.33 19.69
C CYS A 218 -4.83 2.17 21.20
N MET A 219 -3.86 2.76 21.92
CA MET A 219 -3.81 2.72 23.38
C MET A 219 -4.32 4.03 23.97
N LEU A 220 -5.20 3.93 24.98
CA LEU A 220 -5.61 5.07 25.81
C LEU A 220 -5.24 4.78 27.27
N ASN A 221 -4.51 5.68 27.91
CA ASN A 221 -4.05 5.55 29.30
C ASN A 221 -3.37 4.18 29.60
N GLY A 222 -2.61 3.65 28.64
CA GLY A 222 -1.91 2.37 28.76
C GLY A 222 -2.79 1.13 28.56
N GLN A 223 -4.06 1.29 28.22
CA GLN A 223 -4.98 0.20 27.91
C GLN A 223 -5.35 0.21 26.43
N LEU A 224 -5.54 -0.98 25.85
CA LEU A 224 -6.02 -1.10 24.49
C LEU A 224 -7.44 -0.54 24.41
N TRP A 225 -7.64 0.43 23.52
CA TRP A 225 -8.94 1.05 23.26
C TRP A 225 -9.62 0.47 22.03
N ALA A 226 -8.88 0.41 20.92
CA ALA A 226 -9.41 -0.08 19.64
C ALA A 226 -8.30 -0.64 18.74
N VAL A 227 -8.69 -1.48 17.80
CA VAL A 227 -7.85 -1.86 16.66
C VAL A 227 -8.51 -1.34 15.38
N PHE A 228 -7.77 -0.58 14.59
CA PHE A 228 -8.14 -0.15 13.26
C PHE A 228 -7.52 -1.11 12.24
N GLU A 229 -8.34 -1.72 11.41
CA GLU A 229 -7.92 -2.65 10.37
C GLU A 229 -8.29 -2.08 9.00
N PHE A 230 -7.32 -2.02 8.09
CA PHE A 230 -7.47 -1.54 6.71
C PHE A 230 -7.19 -2.68 5.74
N ASP A 231 -8.11 -2.93 4.80
CA ASP A 231 -8.15 -4.15 4.02
C ASP A 231 -8.04 -3.91 2.52
N ILE A 232 -7.30 -4.78 1.86
CA ILE A 232 -7.25 -4.90 0.41
C ILE A 232 -7.87 -6.24 0.01
N PHE A 233 -8.96 -6.17 -0.75
CA PHE A 233 -9.67 -7.36 -1.20
C PHE A 233 -9.04 -7.99 -2.45
N GLY A 234 -9.23 -9.28 -2.61
CA GLY A 234 -8.82 -10.05 -3.77
C GLY A 234 -7.43 -10.66 -3.68
N VAL A 235 -7.05 -11.31 -4.77
CA VAL A 235 -5.75 -11.99 -4.89
C VAL A 235 -4.57 -11.01 -5.13
N ASN A 236 -4.86 -9.78 -5.49
CA ASN A 236 -3.86 -8.72 -5.69
C ASN A 236 -3.43 -8.14 -4.35
N ARG A 237 -2.47 -8.80 -3.72
CA ARG A 237 -1.91 -8.40 -2.43
C ARG A 237 -1.17 -7.09 -2.55
N ARG A 238 -1.51 -6.13 -1.68
CA ARG A 238 -0.75 -4.89 -1.53
C ARG A 238 0.44 -5.15 -0.60
N LYS A 239 1.65 -4.79 -1.06
CA LYS A 239 2.77 -4.59 -0.14
C LYS A 239 2.65 -3.17 0.41
N TRP A 240 2.31 -3.05 1.67
CA TRP A 240 2.27 -1.78 2.37
C TRP A 240 3.68 -1.19 2.44
N CYS A 241 3.89 -0.04 1.83
CA CYS A 241 5.16 0.67 1.92
C CYS A 241 5.18 1.61 3.14
N GLN A 242 6.38 2.04 3.56
CA GLN A 242 6.51 2.91 4.73
C GLN A 242 5.71 4.21 4.61
N ASP A 243 5.64 4.78 3.41
CA ASP A 243 4.87 6.01 3.18
C ASP A 243 3.36 5.79 3.32
N ASP A 244 2.83 4.62 2.90
CA ASP A 244 1.44 4.24 3.11
C ASP A 244 1.14 4.14 4.61
N ILE A 245 1.98 3.38 5.31
CA ILE A 245 1.85 3.14 6.75
C ILE A 245 1.88 4.47 7.51
N SER A 246 2.85 5.34 7.22
CA SER A 246 3.03 6.62 7.89
C SER A 246 1.84 7.56 7.66
N ALA A 247 1.31 7.62 6.44
CA ALA A 247 0.16 8.46 6.12
C ALA A 247 -1.10 8.00 6.86
N ILE A 248 -1.39 6.69 6.83
CA ILE A 248 -2.57 6.11 7.50
C ILE A 248 -2.42 6.25 9.02
N TYR A 249 -1.24 5.89 9.56
CA TYR A 249 -0.94 6.02 10.99
C TYR A 249 -1.20 7.43 11.52
N SER A 250 -0.75 8.45 10.80
CA SER A 250 -0.92 9.86 11.18
C SER A 250 -2.41 10.23 11.33
N VAL A 251 -3.25 9.80 10.41
CA VAL A 251 -4.70 10.06 10.46
C VAL A 251 -5.36 9.27 11.59
N VAL A 252 -5.05 7.98 11.74
CA VAL A 252 -5.58 7.14 12.84
C VAL A 252 -5.19 7.73 14.19
N LYS A 253 -3.93 8.17 14.33
CA LYS A 253 -3.43 8.79 15.56
C LYS A 253 -4.16 10.09 15.88
N ALA A 254 -4.42 10.94 14.89
CA ALA A 254 -5.20 12.17 15.08
C ALA A 254 -6.62 11.87 15.58
N ILE A 255 -7.29 10.86 15.01
CA ILE A 255 -8.62 10.42 15.44
C ILE A 255 -8.57 9.92 16.89
N ALA A 256 -7.59 9.09 17.24
CA ALA A 256 -7.44 8.59 18.60
C ALA A 256 -7.17 9.72 19.62
N ASP A 257 -6.33 10.69 19.27
CA ASP A 257 -6.00 11.83 20.14
C ASP A 257 -7.22 12.77 20.34
N VAL A 258 -8.01 12.99 19.29
CA VAL A 258 -9.27 13.75 19.38
C VAL A 258 -10.30 13.00 20.22
N TYR A 259 -10.45 11.69 20.01
CA TYR A 259 -11.33 10.85 20.84
C TYR A 259 -10.97 10.97 22.32
N LYS A 260 -9.68 10.81 22.65
CA LYS A 260 -9.16 10.97 24.00
C LYS A 260 -9.57 12.30 24.62
N LYS A 261 -9.33 13.40 23.89
CA LYS A 261 -9.64 14.75 24.38
C LYS A 261 -11.13 14.97 24.71
N PHE A 262 -12.03 14.39 23.91
CA PHE A 262 -13.48 14.63 24.05
C PHE A 262 -14.18 13.65 25.00
N TYR A 263 -13.67 12.43 25.20
CA TYR A 263 -14.33 11.38 25.95
C TYR A 263 -13.68 11.03 27.30
N GLU A 264 -12.44 11.46 27.55
CA GLU A 264 -11.78 11.32 28.86
C GLU A 264 -12.01 12.51 29.79
N GLN A 265 -12.62 13.58 29.32
CA GLN A 265 -12.98 14.75 30.16
C GLN A 265 -14.42 14.65 30.71
N LYS A 266 -15.12 13.56 30.48
CA LYS A 266 -16.41 13.21 31.09
C LYS A 266 -16.25 12.07 32.09
#